data_f0c60d11953fe091a3dfadfe09aa3917
#
_entry.id   f0c60d11953fe091a3dfadfe09aa3917
#
_cell.length_a   1.000
_cell.length_b   1.000
_cell.length_c   1.000
_cell.angle_alpha   90.00
_cell.angle_beta   90.00
_cell.angle_gamma   90.00
#
_symmetry.space_group_name_H-M   'P 1'
#
loop_
_entity.id
_entity.type
_entity.pdbx_description
1 polymer ?
#
loop_
_entity_poly.entity_id
_entity_poly.type
_entity_poly.pdbx_seq_one_letter_code
_entity_poly.pdbx_strand_id
1 'polypeptide(L)'
;KVECGDGKPFHTVINGENFHVLEALTFTHRGKIDAIYIDPPYNTGAKDWKYNNDYVEGDDLYRHSKWLAMIERRLIVARELLKPADSVLIVTIDEKEYLRLGLLLEQVFPEARIQMVSSVINPKGASRGAAFGRTDEYIFFAWIGNSAPLALPLSNEWKIVQDRRAATLRWAEALRSGSDPLRSDS
;
A
#
# COMPACT_ATOMS: atom_id res chain seq x y z
N LYS A 1 12.97 -26.46 2.71
CA LYS A 1 13.22 -27.31 1.54
C LYS A 1 13.78 -26.41 0.44
N VAL A 2 14.95 -26.74 -0.11
CA VAL A 2 15.52 -26.02 -1.27
C VAL A 2 15.23 -26.87 -2.49
N GLU A 3 14.46 -26.35 -3.45
CA GLU A 3 14.23 -27.01 -4.73
C GLU A 3 14.96 -26.21 -5.82
N CYS A 4 15.92 -26.81 -6.47
CA CYS A 4 16.65 -26.24 -7.59
C CYS A 4 15.97 -26.66 -8.91
N GLY A 5 15.53 -25.69 -9.70
CA GLY A 5 15.11 -25.90 -11.08
C GLY A 5 16.21 -25.50 -12.05
N ASP A 6 16.35 -26.20 -13.16
CA ASP A 6 17.37 -25.95 -14.19
C ASP A 6 17.26 -24.51 -14.75
N GLY A 7 18.17 -23.61 -14.32
CA GLY A 7 18.29 -22.25 -14.84
C GLY A 7 17.16 -21.28 -14.48
N LYS A 8 16.22 -21.64 -13.60
CA LYS A 8 15.16 -20.74 -13.14
C LYS A 8 15.59 -19.94 -11.90
N PRO A 9 15.08 -18.71 -11.71
CA PRO A 9 15.35 -17.93 -10.50
C PRO A 9 14.83 -18.67 -9.26
N PHE A 10 15.56 -18.53 -8.15
CA PHE A 10 15.14 -19.11 -6.87
C PHE A 10 14.07 -18.24 -6.21
N HIS A 11 13.05 -18.92 -5.69
CA HIS A 11 12.07 -18.32 -4.80
C HIS A 11 12.23 -18.93 -3.41
N THR A 12 12.27 -18.07 -2.39
CA THR A 12 12.46 -18.51 -1.00
C THR A 12 11.22 -18.14 -0.19
N VAL A 13 10.65 -19.11 0.52
CA VAL A 13 9.61 -18.92 1.53
C VAL A 13 10.22 -19.17 2.89
N ILE A 14 10.17 -18.18 3.77
CA ILE A 14 10.69 -18.26 5.13
C ILE A 14 9.52 -18.23 6.10
N ASN A 15 9.29 -19.31 6.82
CA ASN A 15 8.25 -19.41 7.84
C ASN A 15 8.84 -19.06 9.21
N GLY A 16 8.33 -17.99 9.83
CA GLY A 16 8.79 -17.51 11.13
C GLY A 16 8.05 -16.24 11.55
N GLU A 17 8.37 -15.70 12.73
CA GLU A 17 7.89 -14.38 13.12
C GLU A 17 8.53 -13.33 12.20
N ASN A 18 7.71 -12.49 11.59
CA ASN A 18 8.10 -11.60 10.51
C ASN A 18 9.26 -10.67 10.88
N PHE A 19 9.22 -10.04 12.07
CA PHE A 19 10.27 -9.11 12.50
C PHE A 19 11.62 -9.81 12.67
N HIS A 20 11.66 -10.97 13.34
CA HIS A 20 12.90 -11.72 13.54
C HIS A 20 13.48 -12.27 12.24
N VAL A 21 12.62 -12.68 11.31
CA VAL A 21 13.05 -13.09 9.97
C VAL A 21 13.70 -11.93 9.23
N LEU A 22 13.09 -10.75 9.26
CA LEU A 22 13.65 -9.55 8.64
C LEU A 22 15.00 -9.16 9.25
N GLU A 23 15.12 -9.19 10.58
CA GLU A 23 16.41 -8.95 11.27
C GLU A 23 17.47 -9.96 10.81
N ALA A 24 17.14 -11.26 10.77
CA ALA A 24 18.06 -12.29 10.30
C ALA A 24 18.51 -12.07 8.85
N LEU A 25 17.63 -11.59 7.98
CA LEU A 25 17.97 -11.29 6.59
C LEU A 25 18.99 -10.16 6.45
N THR A 26 19.13 -9.26 7.42
CA THR A 26 20.15 -8.20 7.37
C THR A 26 21.58 -8.74 7.33
N PHE A 27 21.83 -9.91 7.89
CA PHE A 27 23.17 -10.54 7.84
C PHE A 27 23.59 -10.99 6.44
N THR A 28 22.62 -11.28 5.58
CA THR A 28 22.89 -11.86 4.26
C THR A 28 22.45 -10.97 3.11
N HIS A 29 21.43 -10.10 3.31
CA HIS A 29 20.77 -9.33 2.26
C HIS A 29 20.82 -7.81 2.48
N ARG A 30 21.61 -7.30 3.43
CA ARG A 30 21.77 -5.85 3.65
C ARG A 30 22.16 -5.13 2.37
N GLY A 31 21.39 -4.12 1.97
CA GLY A 31 21.63 -3.31 0.77
C GLY A 31 21.56 -4.09 -0.54
N LYS A 32 20.83 -5.22 -0.60
CA LYS A 32 20.76 -6.08 -1.78
C LYS A 32 19.36 -6.24 -2.37
N ILE A 33 18.33 -5.76 -1.69
CA ILE A 33 16.94 -5.91 -2.12
C ILE A 33 16.54 -4.76 -3.05
N ASP A 34 16.02 -5.09 -4.22
CA ASP A 34 15.58 -4.13 -5.23
C ASP A 34 14.20 -3.56 -4.91
N ALA A 35 13.31 -4.38 -4.39
CA ALA A 35 11.95 -3.98 -4.08
C ALA A 35 11.42 -4.73 -2.85
N ILE A 36 10.72 -4.01 -1.98
CA ILE A 36 9.96 -4.57 -0.87
C ILE A 36 8.49 -4.17 -1.05
N TYR A 37 7.59 -5.16 -1.02
CA TYR A 37 6.15 -4.95 -0.98
C TYR A 37 5.62 -5.44 0.36
N ILE A 38 4.83 -4.61 1.02
CA ILE A 38 4.16 -4.96 2.28
C ILE A 38 2.70 -4.56 2.25
N ASP A 39 1.87 -5.45 2.79
CA ASP A 39 0.45 -5.25 3.03
C ASP A 39 0.22 -5.43 4.55
N PRO A 40 0.40 -4.35 5.35
CA PRO A 40 0.30 -4.44 6.79
C PRO A 40 -1.16 -4.56 7.24
N PRO A 41 -1.43 -5.02 8.47
CA PRO A 41 -2.78 -4.95 9.02
C PRO A 41 -3.27 -3.50 9.04
N TYR A 42 -4.49 -3.26 8.54
CA TYR A 42 -5.03 -1.91 8.35
C TYR A 42 -5.55 -1.24 9.63
N ASN A 43 -5.40 -1.91 10.77
CA ASN A 43 -5.82 -1.39 12.07
C ASN A 43 -7.32 -1.04 12.15
N THR A 44 -8.14 -1.86 11.51
CA THR A 44 -9.59 -1.63 11.40
C THR A 44 -10.34 -1.84 12.73
N GLY A 45 -9.70 -2.47 13.72
CA GLY A 45 -10.31 -2.87 15.00
C GLY A 45 -10.88 -4.30 14.99
N ALA A 46 -10.62 -5.07 13.95
CA ALA A 46 -11.10 -6.43 13.77
C ALA A 46 -10.31 -7.50 14.56
N LYS A 47 -9.39 -7.11 15.46
CA LYS A 47 -8.49 -8.02 16.22
C LYS A 47 -7.62 -8.89 15.29
N ASP A 48 -7.19 -8.34 14.17
CA ASP A 48 -6.45 -9.02 13.10
C ASP A 48 -4.92 -8.99 13.29
N TRP A 49 -4.45 -8.26 14.28
CA TRP A 49 -3.02 -8.16 14.60
C TRP A 49 -2.73 -8.05 16.10
N LYS A 50 -1.48 -8.33 16.47
CA LYS A 50 -1.02 -8.37 17.87
C LYS A 50 0.09 -7.35 18.13
N TYR A 51 0.08 -6.80 19.34
CA TYR A 51 1.17 -6.03 19.91
C TYR A 51 1.58 -6.66 21.24
N ASN A 52 2.86 -7.02 21.40
CA ASN A 52 3.36 -7.74 22.57
C ASN A 52 2.55 -9.01 22.90
N ASN A 53 2.21 -9.81 21.87
CA ASN A 53 1.42 -11.05 21.93
C ASN A 53 -0.09 -10.88 22.23
N ASP A 54 -0.56 -9.69 22.53
CA ASP A 54 -1.98 -9.43 22.77
C ASP A 54 -2.67 -8.87 21.51
N TYR A 55 -3.88 -9.31 21.23
CA TYR A 55 -4.68 -8.72 20.16
C TYR A 55 -5.05 -7.27 20.48
N VAL A 56 -4.92 -6.40 19.49
CA VAL A 56 -5.28 -4.98 19.63
C VAL A 56 -6.76 -4.82 19.30
N GLU A 57 -7.52 -4.31 20.28
CA GLU A 57 -8.94 -4.10 20.16
C GLU A 57 -9.29 -2.77 19.50
N GLY A 58 -10.51 -2.66 18.95
CA GLY A 58 -10.98 -1.48 18.26
C GLY A 58 -11.14 -0.23 19.15
N ASP A 59 -11.41 -0.44 20.44
CA ASP A 59 -11.57 0.58 21.48
C ASP A 59 -10.27 0.91 22.24
N ASP A 60 -9.16 0.25 21.91
CA ASP A 60 -7.86 0.55 22.50
C ASP A 60 -7.44 1.98 22.15
N LEU A 61 -7.33 2.84 23.15
CA LEU A 61 -6.93 4.25 23.03
C LEU A 61 -5.54 4.43 22.41
N TYR A 62 -4.67 3.44 22.55
CA TYR A 62 -3.29 3.45 22.05
C TYR A 62 -3.12 2.64 20.77
N ARG A 63 -4.18 2.14 20.15
CA ARG A 63 -4.09 1.28 18.97
C ARG A 63 -3.29 1.87 17.82
N HIS A 64 -3.43 3.17 17.58
CA HIS A 64 -2.67 3.87 16.53
C HIS A 64 -1.17 3.97 16.85
N SER A 65 -0.82 4.26 18.11
CA SER A 65 0.59 4.32 18.56
C SER A 65 1.23 2.93 18.55
N LYS A 66 0.49 1.89 18.95
CA LYS A 66 0.95 0.50 18.89
C LYS A 66 1.20 0.06 17.44
N TRP A 67 0.28 0.43 16.55
CA TRP A 67 0.41 0.15 15.13
C TRP A 67 1.64 0.84 14.53
N LEU A 68 1.83 2.13 14.80
CA LEU A 68 3.01 2.88 14.37
C LEU A 68 4.30 2.24 14.86
N ALA A 69 4.39 1.89 16.14
CA ALA A 69 5.57 1.24 16.69
C ALA A 69 5.86 -0.13 16.06
N MET A 70 4.82 -0.89 15.72
CA MET A 70 4.94 -2.18 15.04
C MET A 70 5.47 -2.00 13.61
N ILE A 71 4.96 -1.03 12.87
CA ILE A 71 5.37 -0.74 11.49
C ILE A 71 6.77 -0.12 11.46
N GLU A 72 7.04 0.88 12.31
CA GLU A 72 8.33 1.58 12.37
C GLU A 72 9.52 0.63 12.46
N ARG A 73 9.45 -0.34 13.38
CA ARG A 73 10.52 -1.34 13.55
C ARG A 73 10.79 -2.12 12.25
N ARG A 74 9.74 -2.48 11.51
CA ARG A 74 9.85 -3.20 10.25
C ARG A 74 10.37 -2.33 9.11
N LEU A 75 9.96 -1.07 9.07
CA LEU A 75 10.44 -0.09 8.09
C LEU A 75 11.92 0.22 8.27
N ILE A 76 12.41 0.33 9.53
CA ILE A 76 13.83 0.52 9.83
C ILE A 76 14.66 -0.66 9.27
N VAL A 77 14.22 -1.89 9.50
CA VAL A 77 14.90 -3.07 8.96
C VAL A 77 14.77 -3.14 7.43
N ALA A 78 13.61 -2.81 6.89
CA ALA A 78 13.40 -2.76 5.43
C ALA A 78 14.37 -1.77 4.76
N ARG A 79 14.60 -0.59 5.38
CA ARG A 79 15.58 0.39 4.90
C ARG A 79 17.00 -0.17 4.83
N GLU A 80 17.38 -0.99 5.80
CA GLU A 80 18.70 -1.64 5.79
C GLU A 80 18.84 -2.71 4.69
N LEU A 81 17.74 -3.37 4.34
CA LEU A 81 17.73 -4.41 3.30
C LEU A 81 17.73 -3.81 1.89
N LEU A 82 17.07 -2.68 1.69
CA LEU A 82 16.93 -2.03 0.39
C LEU A 82 18.28 -1.48 -0.12
N LYS A 83 18.49 -1.57 -1.44
CA LYS A 83 19.63 -0.96 -2.11
C LYS A 83 19.54 0.56 -2.00
N PRO A 84 20.59 1.24 -1.47
CA PRO A 84 20.54 2.69 -1.32
C PRO A 84 20.59 3.46 -2.64
N ALA A 85 21.15 2.86 -3.70
CA ALA A 85 21.32 3.51 -5.00
C ALA A 85 20.08 3.42 -5.90
N ASP A 86 19.31 2.33 -5.78
CA ASP A 86 18.20 2.03 -6.71
C ASP A 86 17.29 0.96 -6.12
N SER A 87 16.23 1.37 -5.44
CA SER A 87 15.24 0.45 -4.88
C SER A 87 13.90 1.13 -4.60
N VAL A 88 12.89 0.35 -4.31
CA VAL A 88 11.55 0.85 -3.98
C VAL A 88 10.92 0.08 -2.83
N LEU A 89 10.28 0.80 -1.92
CA LEU A 89 9.35 0.24 -0.95
C LEU A 89 7.92 0.58 -1.39
N ILE A 90 7.06 -0.42 -1.37
CA ILE A 90 5.64 -0.31 -1.70
C ILE A 90 4.82 -0.75 -0.49
N VAL A 91 3.89 0.09 -0.05
CA VAL A 91 3.02 -0.18 1.11
C VAL A 91 1.58 0.10 0.76
N THR A 92 0.71 -0.91 0.89
CA THR A 92 -0.73 -0.75 0.79
C THR A 92 -1.32 -0.37 2.15
N ILE A 93 -2.36 0.46 2.16
CA ILE A 93 -3.03 0.90 3.39
C ILE A 93 -4.43 1.46 3.09
N ASP A 94 -5.30 1.46 4.09
CA ASP A 94 -6.62 2.08 4.01
C ASP A 94 -6.65 3.49 4.66
N GLU A 95 -7.86 4.08 4.68
CA GLU A 95 -8.08 5.41 5.27
C GLU A 95 -7.86 5.50 6.79
N LYS A 96 -7.65 4.38 7.49
CA LYS A 96 -7.47 4.40 8.95
C LYS A 96 -6.10 4.91 9.37
N GLU A 97 -5.07 4.49 8.62
CA GLU A 97 -3.69 4.77 8.99
C GLU A 97 -2.86 5.48 7.91
N TYR A 98 -3.41 5.77 6.72
CA TYR A 98 -2.63 6.33 5.60
C TYR A 98 -1.90 7.64 5.94
N LEU A 99 -2.54 8.55 6.71
CA LEU A 99 -1.89 9.80 7.11
C LEU A 99 -0.69 9.56 8.04
N ARG A 100 -0.85 8.63 8.99
CA ARG A 100 0.22 8.29 9.94
C ARG A 100 1.35 7.54 9.24
N LEU A 101 0.99 6.64 8.34
CA LEU A 101 1.97 5.92 7.53
C LEU A 101 2.78 6.87 6.66
N GLY A 102 2.14 7.85 6.01
CA GLY A 102 2.83 8.86 5.21
C GLY A 102 3.89 9.61 6.00
N LEU A 103 3.53 10.14 7.18
CA LEU A 103 4.47 10.83 8.07
C LEU A 103 5.61 9.91 8.56
N LEU A 104 5.29 8.66 8.87
CA LEU A 104 6.28 7.69 9.30
C LEU A 104 7.27 7.34 8.17
N LEU A 105 6.78 7.22 6.94
CA LEU A 105 7.64 6.98 5.77
C LEU A 105 8.60 8.16 5.54
N GLU A 106 8.14 9.41 5.65
CA GLU A 106 9.01 10.59 5.56
C GLU A 106 10.07 10.61 6.66
N GLN A 107 9.73 10.18 7.87
CA GLN A 107 10.66 10.09 8.99
C GLN A 107 11.70 8.99 8.81
N VAL A 108 11.29 7.80 8.38
CA VAL A 108 12.18 6.64 8.25
C VAL A 108 13.02 6.70 6.97
N PHE A 109 12.49 7.28 5.88
CA PHE A 109 13.14 7.39 4.58
C PHE A 109 13.27 8.86 4.13
N PRO A 110 13.99 9.71 4.87
CA PRO A 110 14.05 11.16 4.59
C PRO A 110 14.67 11.50 3.23
N GLU A 111 15.45 10.59 2.65
CA GLU A 111 16.05 10.72 1.34
C GLU A 111 15.19 10.17 0.19
N ALA A 112 14.11 9.46 0.50
CA ALA A 112 13.27 8.86 -0.52
C ALA A 112 12.26 9.88 -1.10
N ARG A 113 11.89 9.68 -2.36
CA ARG A 113 10.74 10.37 -2.96
C ARG A 113 9.50 9.57 -2.65
N ILE A 114 8.61 10.10 -1.82
CA ILE A 114 7.38 9.43 -1.41
C ILE A 114 6.23 9.89 -2.31
N GLN A 115 5.52 8.93 -2.86
CA GLN A 115 4.34 9.15 -3.68
C GLN A 115 3.20 8.27 -3.18
N MET A 116 2.03 8.87 -2.99
CA MET A 116 0.80 8.14 -2.70
C MET A 116 -0.07 8.06 -3.95
N VAL A 117 -0.62 6.88 -4.20
CA VAL A 117 -1.58 6.60 -5.28
C VAL A 117 -2.86 6.08 -4.65
N SER A 118 -4.00 6.63 -5.07
CA SER A 118 -5.32 6.11 -4.71
C SER A 118 -5.75 5.05 -5.72
N SER A 119 -6.11 3.86 -5.24
CA SER A 119 -6.62 2.73 -6.02
C SER A 119 -8.11 2.56 -5.79
N VAL A 120 -8.92 2.65 -6.83
CA VAL A 120 -10.36 2.42 -6.72
C VAL A 120 -10.64 0.93 -6.60
N ILE A 121 -11.12 0.51 -5.42
CA ILE A 121 -11.44 -0.90 -5.13
C ILE A 121 -12.92 -1.24 -5.34
N ASN A 122 -13.80 -0.27 -5.10
CA ASN A 122 -15.23 -0.43 -5.28
C ASN A 122 -15.87 0.87 -5.78
N PRO A 123 -16.14 1.02 -7.08
CA PRO A 123 -16.72 2.24 -7.64
C PRO A 123 -18.09 2.60 -7.08
N LYS A 124 -18.85 1.62 -6.57
CA LYS A 124 -20.17 1.85 -5.94
C LYS A 124 -20.05 2.31 -4.48
N GLY A 125 -18.87 2.20 -3.89
CA GLY A 125 -18.63 2.45 -2.48
C GLY A 125 -19.23 1.39 -1.56
N ALA A 126 -18.69 1.29 -0.36
CA ALA A 126 -19.29 0.52 0.73
C ALA A 126 -20.13 1.49 1.58
N SER A 127 -21.43 1.19 1.77
CA SER A 127 -22.31 2.01 2.60
C SER A 127 -21.79 2.08 4.03
N ARG A 128 -21.79 3.28 4.62
CA ARG A 128 -21.29 3.56 5.98
C ARG A 128 -22.28 4.33 6.83
N GLY A 129 -23.57 4.04 6.69
CA GLY A 129 -24.63 4.73 7.46
C GLY A 129 -24.64 6.25 7.14
N ALA A 130 -24.26 7.08 8.12
CA ALA A 130 -24.28 8.54 8.00
C ALA A 130 -23.06 9.16 7.32
N ALA A 131 -22.12 8.35 6.76
CA ALA A 131 -20.92 8.83 6.11
C ALA A 131 -20.90 8.47 4.61
N PHE A 132 -20.06 9.17 3.84
CA PHE A 132 -19.81 8.80 2.45
C PHE A 132 -19.25 7.39 2.33
N GLY A 133 -19.68 6.66 1.30
CA GLY A 133 -19.17 5.34 1.00
C GLY A 133 -17.68 5.38 0.63
N ARG A 134 -16.92 4.40 1.11
CA ARG A 134 -15.52 4.24 0.74
C ARG A 134 -15.42 3.60 -0.64
N THR A 135 -14.59 4.18 -1.50
CA THR A 135 -14.37 3.71 -2.88
C THR A 135 -12.95 3.29 -3.16
N ASP A 136 -11.99 3.67 -2.32
CA ASP A 136 -10.56 3.56 -2.60
C ASP A 136 -9.72 3.04 -1.42
N GLU A 137 -8.53 2.62 -1.76
CA GLU A 137 -7.40 2.32 -0.88
C GLU A 137 -6.17 3.05 -1.39
N TYR A 138 -5.13 3.11 -0.56
CA TYR A 138 -3.93 3.88 -0.86
C TYR A 138 -2.72 2.96 -1.00
N ILE A 139 -1.83 3.34 -1.93
CA ILE A 139 -0.55 2.67 -2.14
C ILE A 139 0.53 3.73 -2.02
N PHE A 140 1.43 3.57 -1.07
CA PHE A 140 2.62 4.39 -0.95
C PHE A 140 3.77 3.75 -1.70
N PHE A 141 4.50 4.57 -2.46
CA PHE A 141 5.77 4.25 -3.08
C PHE A 141 6.84 5.14 -2.44
N ALA A 142 7.85 4.56 -1.84
CA ALA A 142 9.07 5.25 -1.43
C ALA A 142 10.19 4.87 -2.40
N TRP A 143 10.52 5.80 -3.29
CA TRP A 143 11.55 5.65 -4.32
C TRP A 143 12.89 6.06 -3.75
N ILE A 144 13.85 5.14 -3.70
CA ILE A 144 15.16 5.32 -3.07
C ILE A 144 16.22 5.47 -4.15
N GLY A 145 17.11 6.45 -3.97
CA GLY A 145 18.18 6.75 -4.90
C GLY A 145 17.67 7.15 -6.28
N ASN A 146 18.14 6.49 -7.32
CA ASN A 146 17.80 6.78 -8.72
C ASN A 146 16.57 6.02 -9.22
N SER A 147 15.92 5.22 -8.39
CA SER A 147 14.73 4.44 -8.80
C SER A 147 13.60 5.37 -9.26
N ALA A 148 12.89 4.96 -10.30
CA ALA A 148 11.75 5.69 -10.83
C ALA A 148 10.79 4.74 -11.54
N PRO A 149 9.48 5.08 -11.58
CA PRO A 149 8.53 4.30 -12.34
C PRO A 149 8.86 4.35 -13.83
N LEU A 150 8.85 3.21 -14.49
CA LEU A 150 8.94 3.14 -15.95
C LEU A 150 7.54 3.28 -16.54
N ALA A 151 7.45 3.97 -17.67
CA ALA A 151 6.24 4.00 -18.46
C ALA A 151 5.93 2.59 -18.97
N LEU A 152 4.80 2.04 -18.55
CA LEU A 152 4.34 0.75 -19.06
C LEU A 152 3.59 0.95 -20.38
N PRO A 153 3.90 0.18 -21.44
CA PRO A 153 3.08 0.17 -22.64
C PRO A 153 1.71 -0.41 -22.27
N LEU A 154 0.70 0.46 -22.32
CA LEU A 154 -0.68 0.02 -22.06
C LEU A 154 -1.16 -0.82 -23.24
N SER A 155 -1.61 -2.04 -22.98
CA SER A 155 -2.25 -2.88 -24.00
C SER A 155 -3.56 -2.24 -24.49
N ASN A 156 -4.05 -2.66 -25.68
CA ASN A 156 -5.31 -2.16 -26.22
C ASN A 156 -6.53 -2.42 -25.33
N GLU A 157 -6.45 -3.40 -24.43
CA GLU A 157 -7.46 -3.73 -23.41
C GLU A 157 -7.64 -2.61 -22.36
N TRP A 158 -6.63 -1.78 -22.15
CA TRP A 158 -6.69 -0.61 -21.25
C TRP A 158 -7.34 0.63 -21.90
N LYS A 159 -7.78 0.53 -23.17
CA LYS A 159 -8.55 1.61 -23.85
C LYS A 159 -9.92 1.87 -23.24
N ILE A 160 -10.38 1.05 -22.31
CA ILE A 160 -11.56 1.30 -21.43
C ILE A 160 -11.44 2.64 -20.68
N VAL A 161 -10.23 3.20 -20.58
CA VAL A 161 -9.99 4.53 -20.00
C VAL A 161 -10.72 5.67 -20.75
N GLN A 162 -10.98 5.55 -22.05
CA GLN A 162 -11.71 6.57 -22.81
C GLN A 162 -13.20 6.65 -22.42
N ASP A 163 -13.84 5.52 -22.19
CA ASP A 163 -15.23 5.48 -21.73
C ASP A 163 -15.36 5.97 -20.27
N ARG A 164 -14.36 5.73 -19.44
CA ARG A 164 -14.34 6.28 -18.07
C ARG A 164 -14.17 7.80 -18.04
N ARG A 165 -13.37 8.39 -18.94
CA ARG A 165 -13.27 9.84 -19.08
C ARG A 165 -14.61 10.45 -19.52
N ALA A 166 -15.29 9.83 -20.47
CA ALA A 166 -16.61 10.27 -20.90
C ALA A 166 -17.64 10.15 -19.78
N ALA A 167 -17.59 9.09 -18.96
CA ALA A 167 -18.44 8.96 -17.78
C ALA A 167 -18.13 10.02 -16.73
N THR A 168 -16.85 10.29 -16.44
CA THR A 168 -16.43 11.32 -15.48
C THR A 168 -16.85 12.73 -15.94
N LEU A 169 -16.75 13.03 -17.24
CA LEU A 169 -17.21 14.29 -17.81
C LEU A 169 -18.74 14.44 -17.71
N ARG A 170 -19.50 13.38 -17.99
CA ARG A 170 -20.96 13.37 -17.81
C ARG A 170 -21.37 13.63 -16.36
N TRP A 171 -20.70 13.01 -15.38
CA TRP A 171 -20.92 13.28 -13.96
C TRP A 171 -20.61 14.72 -13.58
N ALA A 172 -19.52 15.28 -14.08
CA ALA A 172 -19.17 16.69 -13.83
C ALA A 172 -20.18 17.67 -14.46
N GLU A 173 -20.76 17.32 -15.60
CA GLU A 173 -21.84 18.09 -16.24
C GLU A 173 -23.15 17.94 -15.49
N ALA A 174 -23.50 16.74 -15.06
CA ALA A 174 -24.69 16.46 -14.27
C ALA A 174 -24.70 17.19 -12.92
N LEU A 175 -23.56 17.23 -12.23
CA LEU A 175 -23.39 17.98 -10.99
C LEU A 175 -23.59 19.49 -11.20
N ARG A 176 -23.20 20.04 -12.36
CA ARG A 176 -23.41 21.46 -12.71
C ARG A 176 -24.84 21.76 -13.11
N SER A 177 -25.52 20.85 -13.81
CA SER A 177 -26.87 20.99 -14.31
C SER A 177 -27.96 20.50 -13.35
N GLY A 178 -27.60 19.78 -12.30
CA GLY A 178 -28.55 19.12 -11.38
C GLY A 178 -29.29 17.93 -12.01
N SER A 179 -28.82 17.41 -13.15
CA SER A 179 -29.42 16.27 -13.84
C SER A 179 -28.80 14.93 -13.36
N ASP A 180 -29.61 13.86 -13.41
CA ASP A 180 -29.11 12.50 -13.10
C ASP A 180 -28.42 11.90 -14.34
N PRO A 181 -27.08 11.65 -14.29
CA PRO A 181 -26.34 11.14 -15.43
C PRO A 181 -26.65 9.66 -15.76
N LEU A 182 -27.38 8.96 -14.88
CA LEU A 182 -27.76 7.55 -15.04
C LEU A 182 -29.17 7.37 -15.61
N ARG A 183 -29.98 8.45 -15.69
CA ARG A 183 -31.24 8.39 -16.44
C ARG A 183 -30.92 8.37 -17.93
N SER A 184 -31.10 7.22 -18.56
CA SER A 184 -31.29 7.17 -20.00
C SER A 184 -32.62 7.86 -20.29
N ASP A 185 -32.58 8.91 -21.08
CA ASP A 185 -33.80 9.46 -21.69
C ASP A 185 -34.46 8.33 -22.48
N SER A 186 -35.56 7.78 -21.93
CA SER A 186 -36.46 6.84 -22.58
C SER A 186 -37.39 7.60 -23.52
#